data_7e9cf758ab4312a36780ff691b1c3c02
#
_entry.id   7e9cf758ab4312a36780ff691b1c3c02
#
_cell.length_a   1.000
_cell.length_b   1.000
_cell.length_c   1.000
_cell.angle_alpha   90.00
_cell.angle_beta   90.00
_cell.angle_gamma   90.00
#
_symmetry.space_group_name_H-M   'P 1'
#
loop_
_entity.id
_entity.type
_entity.pdbx_description
1 polymer ?
#
loop_
_entity_poly.entity_id
_entity_poly.type
_entity_poly.pdbx_seq_one_letter_code
_entity_poly.pdbx_strand_id
1 'polypeptide(L)'
;MPGVVGGALLSLLTAVPALAGQDTDTGRECRDVQVPVALAPGQSADERIYGSLCTPSGRSPDTIQLLVHGATYTGLYWEFPDPSGGSDRYNYAAAANKAGFATLAIDRIGSGRSSHPLSTTITLESNAFTVHQVVAAIRRGQITAPDGKQFHKVVYVGHSYGTVVGWVLSTDYGEDLDAVVFTANVRGVTVTALPLVYGSVYPAALDPRFAEDGLDPGYLTTVPGTRDEFLYKPARFDPALVAFDEKTKSTVTATELTSPRGLLNLPPLDVRVPTLLVVGSLDSQVCKENFDAIPTVTGGGAGAVDALLAPFEDAPLPLPQQVRLARLGGADCSSPETLIAYERPHLGPHVPSVDAFILPGAPHDLNQALNAEDYFTAVNDWIAATIDR
;
A
#
# COMPACT_ATOMS: atom_id res chain seq x y z
N MET A 1 -31.86 66.71 31.03
CA MET A 1 -31.61 65.82 29.91
C MET A 1 -30.16 65.80 29.63
N PRO A 2 -29.39 64.79 29.95
CA PRO A 2 -28.02 64.63 29.48
C PRO A 2 -27.94 63.64 28.29
N GLY A 3 -27.22 64.05 27.25
CA GLY A 3 -26.98 63.27 26.05
C GLY A 3 -25.99 62.14 26.25
N VAL A 4 -26.28 61.02 25.60
CA VAL A 4 -25.43 59.84 25.54
C VAL A 4 -24.50 59.99 24.32
N VAL A 5 -23.18 60.01 24.58
CA VAL A 5 -22.13 59.99 23.55
C VAL A 5 -21.79 58.50 23.38
N GLY A 6 -22.13 57.94 22.19
CA GLY A 6 -21.73 56.61 21.79
C GLY A 6 -20.30 56.62 21.23
N GLY A 7 -19.39 55.97 21.96
CA GLY A 7 -18.04 55.70 21.45
C GLY A 7 -18.01 54.45 20.59
N ALA A 8 -17.63 54.58 19.33
CA ALA A 8 -17.36 53.43 18.44
C ALA A 8 -15.94 52.93 18.71
N LEU A 9 -15.86 51.66 19.17
CA LEU A 9 -14.60 50.92 19.27
C LEU A 9 -14.23 50.43 17.85
N LEU A 10 -13.19 51.00 17.28
CA LEU A 10 -12.53 50.52 16.08
C LEU A 10 -11.61 49.34 16.47
N SER A 11 -12.03 48.10 16.19
CA SER A 11 -11.16 46.92 16.30
C SER A 11 -10.15 46.90 15.18
N LEU A 12 -8.90 47.21 15.49
CA LEU A 12 -7.76 47.00 14.56
C LEU A 12 -7.47 45.50 14.49
N LEU A 13 -7.91 44.86 13.39
CA LEU A 13 -7.44 43.53 12.99
C LEU A 13 -5.99 43.66 12.49
N THR A 14 -5.02 43.30 13.33
CA THR A 14 -3.65 43.09 12.87
C THR A 14 -3.59 41.80 12.07
N ALA A 15 -3.38 41.93 10.78
CA ALA A 15 -3.05 40.79 9.91
C ALA A 15 -1.69 40.23 10.36
N VAL A 16 -1.68 38.99 10.85
CA VAL A 16 -0.45 38.24 11.05
C VAL A 16 0.08 37.88 9.65
N PRO A 17 1.33 38.24 9.30
CA PRO A 17 1.89 37.80 8.02
C PRO A 17 2.00 36.27 8.07
N ALA A 18 1.42 35.61 7.07
CA ALA A 18 1.68 34.21 6.81
C ALA A 18 3.21 34.05 6.66
N LEU A 19 3.82 33.23 7.49
CA LEU A 19 5.17 32.76 7.28
C LEU A 19 5.18 32.03 5.93
N ALA A 20 5.70 32.71 4.90
CA ALA A 20 6.09 32.06 3.67
C ALA A 20 7.12 31.01 4.05
N GLY A 21 6.71 29.73 3.97
CA GLY A 21 7.64 28.61 4.09
C GLY A 21 8.75 28.84 3.08
N GLN A 22 9.99 28.65 3.49
CA GLN A 22 11.11 28.59 2.56
C GLN A 22 10.81 27.46 1.59
N ASP A 23 10.52 27.79 0.34
CA ASP A 23 10.52 26.87 -0.80
C ASP A 23 11.95 26.31 -0.90
N THR A 24 12.22 25.20 -0.24
CA THR A 24 13.29 24.33 -0.66
C THR A 24 12.81 23.76 -2.00
N ASP A 25 13.42 24.17 -3.10
CA ASP A 25 13.19 23.59 -4.42
C ASP A 25 13.42 22.08 -4.35
N THR A 26 12.37 21.34 -4.04
CA THR A 26 12.42 19.88 -3.93
C THR A 26 12.43 19.21 -5.30
N GLY A 27 12.43 19.99 -6.40
CA GLY A 27 12.35 19.49 -7.77
C GLY A 27 11.00 18.84 -8.10
N ARG A 28 9.97 19.03 -7.25
CA ARG A 28 8.60 18.51 -7.45
C ARG A 28 7.53 19.46 -6.91
N GLU A 29 6.34 19.38 -7.48
CA GLU A 29 5.14 20.11 -7.07
C GLU A 29 4.09 19.11 -6.63
N CYS A 30 3.56 19.27 -5.40
CA CYS A 30 2.56 18.37 -4.83
C CYS A 30 1.27 19.10 -4.50
N ARG A 31 0.13 18.43 -4.66
CA ARG A 31 -1.19 18.94 -4.27
C ARG A 31 -2.10 17.82 -3.81
N ASP A 32 -3.02 18.17 -2.93
CA ASP A 32 -4.09 17.27 -2.49
C ASP A 32 -5.11 17.03 -3.62
N VAL A 33 -5.59 15.79 -3.72
CA VAL A 33 -6.65 15.38 -4.63
C VAL A 33 -7.73 14.66 -3.80
N GLN A 34 -8.99 14.86 -4.14
CA GLN A 34 -10.11 14.11 -3.60
C GLN A 34 -10.97 13.61 -4.74
N VAL A 35 -11.26 12.31 -4.76
CA VAL A 35 -12.08 11.65 -5.79
C VAL A 35 -13.34 11.12 -5.13
N PRO A 36 -14.53 11.59 -5.51
CA PRO A 36 -15.80 10.98 -5.09
C PRO A 36 -15.88 9.55 -5.62
N VAL A 37 -16.26 8.60 -4.75
CA VAL A 37 -16.34 7.18 -5.08
C VAL A 37 -17.56 6.52 -4.45
N ALA A 38 -18.06 5.46 -5.10
CA ALA A 38 -19.04 4.53 -4.56
C ALA A 38 -18.34 3.26 -4.04
N LEU A 39 -18.92 2.58 -3.05
CA LEU A 39 -18.35 1.33 -2.51
C LEU A 39 -18.66 0.11 -3.40
N ALA A 40 -19.72 0.18 -4.21
CA ALA A 40 -20.08 -0.89 -5.15
C ALA A 40 -20.75 -0.31 -6.41
N PRO A 41 -20.75 -1.07 -7.53
CA PRO A 41 -21.45 -0.67 -8.74
C PRO A 41 -22.94 -0.37 -8.49
N GLY A 42 -23.41 0.74 -9.05
CA GLY A 42 -24.82 1.18 -8.93
C GLY A 42 -25.15 1.93 -7.64
N GLN A 43 -24.22 2.09 -6.71
CA GLN A 43 -24.38 2.97 -5.54
C GLN A 43 -24.01 4.42 -5.89
N SER A 44 -24.49 5.37 -5.08
CA SER A 44 -24.06 6.77 -5.16
C SER A 44 -22.61 6.93 -4.71
N ALA A 45 -21.92 7.94 -5.27
CA ALA A 45 -20.52 8.27 -4.92
C ALA A 45 -20.49 9.20 -3.69
N ASP A 46 -20.92 8.67 -2.56
CA ASP A 46 -21.03 9.42 -1.30
C ASP A 46 -19.74 9.42 -0.49
N GLU A 47 -18.79 8.54 -0.86
CA GLU A 47 -17.49 8.43 -0.24
C GLU A 47 -16.42 9.18 -1.06
N ARG A 48 -15.22 9.32 -0.51
CA ARG A 48 -14.10 9.93 -1.23
C ARG A 48 -12.79 9.24 -0.92
N ILE A 49 -11.95 9.17 -1.93
CA ILE A 49 -10.54 8.80 -1.82
C ILE A 49 -9.72 10.08 -1.80
N TYR A 50 -8.88 10.22 -0.78
CA TYR A 50 -7.84 11.24 -0.69
C TYR A 50 -6.56 10.74 -1.35
N GLY A 51 -5.78 11.65 -1.97
CA GLY A 51 -4.45 11.36 -2.50
C GLY A 51 -3.56 12.60 -2.56
N SER A 52 -2.26 12.36 -2.50
CA SER A 52 -1.20 13.35 -2.77
C SER A 52 -0.71 13.16 -4.19
N LEU A 53 -0.98 14.14 -5.06
CA LEU A 53 -0.49 14.16 -6.44
C LEU A 53 0.78 14.98 -6.50
N CYS A 54 1.89 14.33 -6.86
CA CYS A 54 3.17 15.00 -7.07
C CYS A 54 3.63 14.85 -8.52
N THR A 55 4.18 15.92 -9.07
CA THR A 55 4.76 15.96 -10.43
C THR A 55 6.16 16.58 -10.38
N PRO A 56 7.08 16.18 -11.26
CA PRO A 56 8.36 16.87 -11.40
C PRO A 56 8.15 18.36 -11.70
N SER A 57 8.89 19.24 -11.03
CA SER A 57 8.78 20.69 -11.27
C SER A 57 9.09 21.06 -12.73
N GLY A 58 8.26 21.89 -13.32
CA GLY A 58 8.43 22.37 -14.68
C GLY A 58 8.31 21.30 -15.79
N ARG A 59 7.75 20.12 -15.46
CA ARG A 59 7.49 19.03 -16.42
C ARG A 59 6.07 18.53 -16.28
N SER A 60 5.49 18.09 -17.39
CA SER A 60 4.17 17.46 -17.44
C SER A 60 4.33 16.03 -17.95
N PRO A 61 4.51 15.05 -17.04
CA PRO A 61 4.66 13.64 -17.39
C PRO A 61 3.44 13.13 -18.14
N ASP A 62 3.66 12.19 -19.06
CA ASP A 62 2.61 11.44 -19.73
C ASP A 62 2.10 10.28 -18.87
N THR A 63 3.00 9.75 -18.03
CA THR A 63 2.78 8.60 -17.16
C THR A 63 2.59 9.01 -15.71
N ILE A 64 1.56 8.46 -15.07
CA ILE A 64 1.32 8.56 -13.63
C ILE A 64 1.41 7.19 -12.97
N GLN A 65 2.10 7.11 -11.84
CA GLN A 65 2.09 5.96 -10.96
C GLN A 65 1.03 6.15 -9.88
N LEU A 66 0.04 5.26 -9.83
CA LEU A 66 -0.96 5.20 -8.77
C LEU A 66 -0.43 4.30 -7.65
N LEU A 67 -0.11 4.91 -6.51
CA LEU A 67 0.57 4.29 -5.38
C LEU A 67 -0.43 3.91 -4.30
N VAL A 68 -0.55 2.60 -4.02
CA VAL A 68 -1.55 2.04 -3.10
C VAL A 68 -0.89 1.28 -1.97
N HIS A 69 -1.08 1.77 -0.76
CA HIS A 69 -0.42 1.28 0.46
C HIS A 69 -0.99 -0.03 1.00
N GLY A 70 -0.26 -0.68 1.91
CA GLY A 70 -0.63 -1.89 2.62
C GLY A 70 -1.67 -1.68 3.74
N ALA A 71 -1.97 -2.75 4.48
CA ALA A 71 -2.80 -2.68 5.67
C ALA A 71 -2.16 -1.80 6.74
N THR A 72 -2.98 -1.04 7.47
CA THR A 72 -2.57 -0.15 8.56
C THR A 72 -1.60 0.98 8.17
N TYR A 73 -1.53 1.31 6.88
CA TYR A 73 -0.78 2.42 6.32
C TYR A 73 -1.70 3.50 5.73
N THR A 74 -1.11 4.56 5.24
CA THR A 74 -1.70 5.61 4.40
C THR A 74 -0.82 5.84 3.18
N GLY A 75 -1.17 6.78 2.31
CA GLY A 75 -0.32 7.24 1.21
C GLY A 75 1.07 7.70 1.66
N LEU A 76 1.22 8.08 2.94
CA LEU A 76 2.51 8.43 3.53
C LEU A 76 3.56 7.31 3.42
N TYR A 77 3.16 6.04 3.32
CA TYR A 77 4.08 4.92 3.04
C TYR A 77 4.98 5.21 1.81
N TRP A 78 4.45 5.86 0.80
CA TRP A 78 5.13 6.20 -0.44
C TRP A 78 5.93 7.51 -0.37
N GLU A 79 5.65 8.34 0.62
CA GLU A 79 6.26 9.65 0.87
C GLU A 79 6.95 9.71 2.23
N PHE A 80 7.49 8.56 2.68
CA PHE A 80 8.00 8.40 4.04
C PHE A 80 9.21 9.33 4.26
N PRO A 81 9.21 10.17 5.30
CA PRO A 81 10.31 11.06 5.57
C PRO A 81 11.51 10.29 6.15
N ASP A 82 12.70 10.78 5.88
CA ASP A 82 13.89 10.33 6.60
C ASP A 82 13.89 10.92 8.03
N PRO A 83 13.77 10.11 9.10
CA PRO A 83 13.75 10.61 10.46
C PRO A 83 15.04 11.32 10.88
N SER A 84 16.16 11.02 10.21
CA SER A 84 17.43 11.71 10.43
C SER A 84 17.47 13.11 9.82
N GLY A 85 16.51 13.42 8.94
CA GLY A 85 16.35 14.68 8.25
C GLY A 85 17.25 14.80 7.00
N GLY A 86 16.79 15.58 6.04
CA GLY A 86 17.61 16.07 4.92
C GLY A 86 17.76 15.13 3.72
N SER A 87 17.10 13.97 3.69
CA SER A 87 17.13 13.09 2.51
C SER A 87 15.74 12.55 2.14
N ASP A 88 15.58 12.18 0.86
CA ASP A 88 14.40 11.48 0.33
C ASP A 88 14.62 9.95 0.30
N ARG A 89 15.55 9.43 1.07
CA ARG A 89 16.00 8.03 1.03
C ARG A 89 14.87 7.02 1.12
N TYR A 90 13.80 7.33 1.85
CA TYR A 90 12.66 6.45 2.05
C TYR A 90 11.41 6.93 1.30
N ASN A 91 11.57 7.90 0.39
CA ASN A 91 10.50 8.55 -0.34
C ASN A 91 10.45 8.03 -1.79
N TYR A 92 9.66 6.97 -2.00
CA TYR A 92 9.46 6.40 -3.34
C TYR A 92 8.89 7.43 -4.33
N ALA A 93 7.89 8.23 -3.90
CA ALA A 93 7.26 9.22 -4.77
C ALA A 93 8.28 10.27 -5.24
N ALA A 94 9.20 10.72 -4.38
CA ALA A 94 10.28 11.63 -4.77
C ALA A 94 11.23 10.99 -5.80
N ALA A 95 11.58 9.70 -5.61
CA ALA A 95 12.40 8.97 -6.57
C ALA A 95 11.70 8.82 -7.93
N ALA A 96 10.41 8.51 -7.96
CA ALA A 96 9.61 8.42 -9.18
C ALA A 96 9.48 9.77 -9.89
N ASN A 97 9.25 10.86 -9.13
CA ASN A 97 9.22 12.21 -9.71
C ASN A 97 10.60 12.59 -10.29
N LYS A 98 11.70 12.26 -9.61
CA LYS A 98 13.05 12.46 -10.14
C LYS A 98 13.31 11.68 -11.43
N ALA A 99 12.74 10.48 -11.54
CA ALA A 99 12.78 9.66 -12.76
C ALA A 99 11.88 10.21 -13.89
N GLY A 100 11.04 11.22 -13.62
CA GLY A 100 10.22 11.91 -14.63
C GLY A 100 8.76 11.48 -14.65
N PHE A 101 8.29 10.68 -13.71
CA PHE A 101 6.90 10.26 -13.58
C PHE A 101 6.09 11.18 -12.65
N ALA A 102 4.79 11.28 -12.87
CA ALA A 102 3.87 11.76 -11.85
C ALA A 102 3.56 10.61 -10.86
N THR A 103 3.20 10.96 -9.64
CA THR A 103 2.75 10.00 -8.62
C THR A 103 1.45 10.48 -7.98
N LEU A 104 0.54 9.54 -7.71
CA LEU A 104 -0.66 9.76 -6.90
C LEU A 104 -0.65 8.74 -5.76
N ALA A 105 -0.16 9.14 -4.60
CA ALA A 105 -0.20 8.33 -3.39
C ALA A 105 -1.56 8.50 -2.72
N ILE A 106 -2.38 7.46 -2.73
CA ILE A 106 -3.74 7.53 -2.16
C ILE A 106 -3.79 6.93 -0.76
N ASP A 107 -4.70 7.46 0.06
CA ASP A 107 -5.22 6.76 1.22
C ASP A 107 -6.36 5.86 0.74
N ARG A 108 -6.30 4.53 1.01
CA ARG A 108 -7.37 3.61 0.66
C ARG A 108 -8.65 3.97 1.43
N ILE A 109 -9.80 3.54 0.94
CA ILE A 109 -11.06 3.67 1.70
C ILE A 109 -10.89 3.07 3.11
N GLY A 110 -11.37 3.75 4.12
CA GLY A 110 -11.22 3.35 5.52
C GLY A 110 -9.85 3.64 6.13
N SER A 111 -8.97 4.40 5.47
CA SER A 111 -7.68 4.79 6.04
C SER A 111 -7.35 6.26 5.82
N GLY A 112 -6.51 6.82 6.70
CA GLY A 112 -5.95 8.17 6.59
C GLY A 112 -7.00 9.27 6.46
N ARG A 113 -6.92 10.05 5.40
CA ARG A 113 -7.82 11.19 5.07
C ARG A 113 -8.98 10.81 4.15
N SER A 114 -9.03 9.56 3.67
CA SER A 114 -10.16 9.04 2.92
C SER A 114 -11.38 8.82 3.83
N SER A 115 -12.56 8.62 3.26
CA SER A 115 -13.77 8.34 4.03
C SER A 115 -13.65 7.06 4.85
N HIS A 116 -14.32 7.05 6.00
CA HIS A 116 -14.39 5.91 6.93
C HIS A 116 -15.85 5.45 7.07
N PRO A 117 -16.43 4.79 6.04
CA PRO A 117 -17.78 4.23 6.13
C PRO A 117 -17.81 3.08 7.14
N LEU A 118 -18.98 2.47 7.37
CA LEU A 118 -19.08 1.30 8.25
C LEU A 118 -18.10 0.20 7.82
N SER A 119 -17.30 -0.30 8.75
CA SER A 119 -16.24 -1.29 8.47
C SER A 119 -16.74 -2.51 7.71
N THR A 120 -17.99 -2.93 7.97
CA THR A 120 -18.62 -4.07 7.29
C THR A 120 -18.88 -3.85 5.80
N THR A 121 -18.81 -2.62 5.31
CA THR A 121 -18.96 -2.27 3.89
C THR A 121 -17.60 -2.16 3.16
N ILE A 122 -16.50 -2.18 3.91
CA ILE A 122 -15.15 -2.11 3.35
C ILE A 122 -14.61 -3.53 3.19
N THR A 123 -14.63 -4.02 1.97
CA THR A 123 -14.11 -5.33 1.58
C THR A 123 -12.95 -5.17 0.59
N LEU A 124 -12.32 -6.25 0.21
CA LEU A 124 -11.33 -6.25 -0.86
C LEU A 124 -11.93 -5.75 -2.19
N GLU A 125 -13.17 -6.17 -2.49
CA GLU A 125 -13.89 -5.77 -3.69
C GLU A 125 -14.21 -4.28 -3.68
N SER A 126 -14.70 -3.72 -2.56
CA SER A 126 -14.95 -2.28 -2.45
C SER A 126 -13.67 -1.45 -2.54
N ASN A 127 -12.55 -1.94 -1.98
CA ASN A 127 -11.24 -1.33 -2.18
C ASN A 127 -10.85 -1.30 -3.67
N ALA A 128 -10.91 -2.43 -4.37
CA ALA A 128 -10.58 -2.49 -5.79
C ALA A 128 -11.51 -1.59 -6.63
N PHE A 129 -12.81 -1.55 -6.31
CA PHE A 129 -13.77 -0.73 -7.02
C PHE A 129 -13.56 0.78 -6.77
N THR A 130 -13.21 1.19 -5.54
CA THR A 130 -12.89 2.60 -5.27
C THR A 130 -11.60 3.03 -5.98
N VAL A 131 -10.58 2.16 -6.02
CA VAL A 131 -9.34 2.40 -6.78
C VAL A 131 -9.59 2.46 -8.28
N HIS A 132 -10.45 1.58 -8.84
CA HIS A 132 -10.88 1.65 -10.23
C HIS A 132 -11.48 3.02 -10.58
N GLN A 133 -12.31 3.60 -9.69
CA GLN A 133 -12.89 4.94 -9.92
C GLN A 133 -11.82 6.04 -9.90
N VAL A 134 -10.74 5.90 -9.10
CA VAL A 134 -9.57 6.80 -9.16
C VAL A 134 -8.86 6.67 -10.51
N VAL A 135 -8.60 5.44 -10.98
CA VAL A 135 -8.03 5.20 -12.32
C VAL A 135 -8.90 5.83 -13.41
N ALA A 136 -10.21 5.62 -13.33
CA ALA A 136 -11.15 6.21 -14.27
C ALA A 136 -11.18 7.75 -14.23
N ALA A 137 -10.98 8.35 -13.05
CA ALA A 137 -10.85 9.82 -12.92
C ALA A 137 -9.56 10.33 -13.59
N ILE A 138 -8.44 9.61 -13.48
CA ILE A 138 -7.20 9.92 -14.21
C ILE A 138 -7.45 9.83 -15.72
N ARG A 139 -7.99 8.71 -16.20
CA ARG A 139 -8.26 8.48 -17.63
C ARG A 139 -9.20 9.50 -18.26
N ARG A 140 -10.17 9.99 -17.49
CA ARG A 140 -11.10 11.04 -17.95
C ARG A 140 -10.55 12.45 -17.86
N GLY A 141 -9.30 12.63 -17.44
CA GLY A 141 -8.67 13.95 -17.29
C GLY A 141 -9.26 14.78 -16.15
N GLN A 142 -9.88 14.16 -15.14
CA GLN A 142 -10.34 14.83 -13.93
C GLN A 142 -9.18 15.06 -12.95
N ILE A 143 -8.13 14.27 -13.09
CA ILE A 143 -6.83 14.42 -12.41
C ILE A 143 -5.80 14.69 -13.51
N THR A 144 -5.15 15.86 -13.46
CA THR A 144 -4.23 16.35 -14.48
C THR A 144 -2.93 16.83 -13.84
N ALA A 145 -1.89 17.01 -14.63
CA ALA A 145 -0.70 17.75 -14.23
C ALA A 145 -1.05 19.23 -13.91
N PRO A 146 -0.17 20.01 -13.23
CA PRO A 146 -0.44 21.38 -12.85
C PRO A 146 -0.78 22.32 -14.04
N ASP A 147 -0.24 22.06 -15.21
CA ASP A 147 -0.53 22.79 -16.46
C ASP A 147 -1.82 22.33 -17.16
N GLY A 148 -2.59 21.40 -16.58
CA GLY A 148 -3.83 20.85 -17.13
C GLY A 148 -3.63 19.70 -18.11
N LYS A 149 -2.39 19.25 -18.38
CA LYS A 149 -2.12 18.10 -19.25
C LYS A 149 -2.63 16.82 -18.62
N GLN A 150 -3.31 15.99 -19.43
CA GLN A 150 -3.81 14.68 -19.01
C GLN A 150 -2.67 13.65 -18.94
N PHE A 151 -2.81 12.67 -18.07
CA PHE A 151 -1.96 11.49 -18.03
C PHE A 151 -2.56 10.43 -18.98
N HIS A 152 -1.75 9.91 -19.92
CA HIS A 152 -2.19 8.90 -20.87
C HIS A 152 -1.82 7.48 -20.45
N LYS A 153 -0.84 7.35 -19.56
CA LYS A 153 -0.37 6.07 -19.04
C LYS A 153 -0.57 6.00 -17.53
N VAL A 154 -1.17 4.91 -17.06
CA VAL A 154 -1.42 4.65 -15.65
C VAL A 154 -0.75 3.35 -15.23
N VAL A 155 0.25 3.45 -14.37
CA VAL A 155 0.94 2.31 -13.76
C VAL A 155 0.45 2.15 -12.33
N TYR A 156 -0.09 0.99 -12.01
CA TYR A 156 -0.46 0.66 -10.63
C TYR A 156 0.77 0.17 -9.86
N VAL A 157 1.01 0.70 -8.67
CA VAL A 157 2.07 0.24 -7.76
C VAL A 157 1.43 -0.05 -6.40
N GLY A 158 1.35 -1.32 -6.04
CA GLY A 158 0.74 -1.78 -4.78
C GLY A 158 1.77 -2.34 -3.82
N HIS A 159 1.59 -2.07 -2.52
CA HIS A 159 2.40 -2.66 -1.46
C HIS A 159 1.57 -3.54 -0.55
N SER A 160 2.02 -4.75 -0.25
CA SER A 160 1.38 -5.66 0.71
C SER A 160 -0.12 -5.85 0.41
N TYR A 161 -1.03 -5.44 1.29
CA TYR A 161 -2.47 -5.46 1.01
C TYR A 161 -2.86 -4.63 -0.22
N GLY A 162 -2.11 -3.56 -0.54
CA GLY A 162 -2.27 -2.82 -1.80
C GLY A 162 -1.98 -3.70 -3.02
N THR A 163 -1.03 -4.63 -2.95
CA THR A 163 -0.84 -5.65 -3.99
C THR A 163 -2.07 -6.57 -4.11
N VAL A 164 -2.67 -7.00 -3.00
CA VAL A 164 -3.90 -7.82 -3.01
C VAL A 164 -5.07 -7.06 -3.66
N VAL A 165 -5.21 -5.76 -3.38
CA VAL A 165 -6.17 -4.88 -4.08
C VAL A 165 -5.86 -4.81 -5.57
N GLY A 166 -4.58 -4.69 -5.93
CA GLY A 166 -4.10 -4.67 -7.32
C GLY A 166 -4.41 -5.96 -8.09
N TRP A 167 -4.42 -7.12 -7.46
CA TRP A 167 -4.82 -8.37 -8.09
C TRP A 167 -6.28 -8.36 -8.53
N VAL A 168 -7.17 -7.87 -7.66
CA VAL A 168 -8.60 -7.73 -8.01
C VAL A 168 -8.80 -6.64 -9.06
N LEU A 169 -8.14 -5.49 -8.88
CA LEU A 169 -8.19 -4.38 -9.83
C LEU A 169 -7.75 -4.79 -11.23
N SER A 170 -6.59 -5.45 -11.34
CA SER A 170 -6.04 -5.86 -12.64
C SER A 170 -6.81 -6.99 -13.31
N THR A 171 -7.59 -7.77 -12.55
CA THR A 171 -8.45 -8.85 -13.07
C THR A 171 -9.81 -8.30 -13.50
N ASP A 172 -10.44 -7.50 -12.66
CA ASP A 172 -11.83 -7.05 -12.87
C ASP A 172 -11.90 -5.75 -13.70
N TYR A 173 -10.83 -4.93 -13.69
CA TYR A 173 -10.76 -3.58 -14.29
C TYR A 173 -9.43 -3.29 -14.98
N GLY A 174 -8.70 -4.33 -15.40
CA GLY A 174 -7.33 -4.20 -15.89
C GLY A 174 -7.18 -3.44 -17.21
N GLU A 175 -8.26 -3.24 -17.97
CA GLU A 175 -8.24 -2.52 -19.26
C GLU A 175 -7.80 -1.05 -19.14
N ASP A 176 -7.92 -0.48 -17.95
CA ASP A 176 -7.55 0.92 -17.67
C ASP A 176 -6.09 1.09 -17.21
N LEU A 177 -5.35 -0.01 -17.06
CA LEU A 177 -3.95 0.02 -16.63
C LEU A 177 -3.00 -0.25 -17.80
N ASP A 178 -1.80 0.33 -17.78
CA ASP A 178 -0.74 0.09 -18.76
C ASP A 178 0.33 -0.88 -18.23
N ALA A 179 0.54 -0.93 -16.92
CA ALA A 179 1.40 -1.88 -16.24
C ALA A 179 1.04 -1.98 -14.75
N VAL A 180 1.49 -3.05 -14.09
CA VAL A 180 1.35 -3.22 -12.64
C VAL A 180 2.67 -3.59 -11.99
N VAL A 181 2.91 -3.04 -10.80
CA VAL A 181 4.03 -3.39 -9.92
C VAL A 181 3.44 -3.89 -8.60
N PHE A 182 3.68 -5.14 -8.29
CA PHE A 182 3.22 -5.80 -7.07
C PHE A 182 4.40 -5.94 -6.10
N THR A 183 4.34 -5.23 -4.98
CA THR A 183 5.42 -5.24 -4.00
C THR A 183 5.02 -5.91 -2.69
N ALA A 184 5.95 -6.65 -2.10
CA ALA A 184 5.83 -7.30 -0.79
C ALA A 184 4.58 -8.19 -0.65
N ASN A 185 4.12 -8.77 -1.73
CA ASN A 185 3.11 -9.82 -1.70
C ASN A 185 3.13 -10.67 -2.97
N VAL A 186 2.84 -11.94 -2.79
CA VAL A 186 2.72 -12.96 -3.85
C VAL A 186 1.52 -13.86 -3.54
N ARG A 187 1.14 -14.72 -4.47
CA ARG A 187 -0.02 -15.63 -4.33
C ARG A 187 0.18 -16.73 -3.28
N GLY A 188 1.28 -16.73 -2.59
CA GLY A 188 1.54 -17.59 -1.44
C GLY A 188 1.98 -16.77 -0.25
N VAL A 189 1.57 -17.20 0.93
CA VAL A 189 2.02 -16.63 2.20
C VAL A 189 2.70 -17.70 3.03
N THR A 190 3.64 -17.31 3.85
CA THR A 190 4.23 -18.23 4.81
C THR A 190 3.20 -18.61 5.89
N VAL A 191 3.31 -19.78 6.47
CA VAL A 191 2.44 -20.20 7.59
C VAL A 191 2.52 -19.21 8.75
N THR A 192 3.69 -18.60 8.94
CA THR A 192 3.93 -17.61 9.99
C THR A 192 3.28 -16.26 9.70
N ALA A 193 3.00 -15.93 8.44
CA ALA A 193 2.34 -14.68 8.08
C ALA A 193 0.94 -14.56 8.71
N LEU A 194 0.18 -15.65 8.78
CA LEU A 194 -1.18 -15.62 9.33
C LEU A 194 -1.21 -15.21 10.81
N PRO A 195 -0.50 -15.89 11.74
CA PRO A 195 -0.50 -15.46 13.14
C PRO A 195 0.18 -14.10 13.33
N LEU A 196 1.18 -13.72 12.51
CA LEU A 196 1.79 -12.41 12.58
C LEU A 196 0.80 -11.31 12.18
N VAL A 197 0.09 -11.45 11.06
CA VAL A 197 -0.86 -10.45 10.59
C VAL A 197 -2.09 -10.38 11.51
N TYR A 198 -2.73 -11.52 11.79
CA TYR A 198 -3.95 -11.53 12.60
C TYR A 198 -3.68 -11.35 14.10
N GLY A 199 -2.52 -11.78 14.60
CA GLY A 199 -2.12 -11.62 15.99
C GLY A 199 -1.58 -10.23 16.35
N SER A 200 -1.20 -9.42 15.35
CA SER A 200 -0.67 -8.08 15.54
C SER A 200 -1.70 -6.97 15.37
N VAL A 201 -2.98 -7.28 15.14
CA VAL A 201 -4.04 -6.28 15.02
C VAL A 201 -5.07 -6.40 16.13
N TYR A 202 -5.68 -5.25 16.49
CA TYR A 202 -6.73 -5.16 17.49
C TYR A 202 -7.68 -4.01 17.16
N PRO A 203 -8.86 -3.88 17.81
CA PRO A 203 -9.80 -2.80 17.52
C PRO A 203 -9.17 -1.43 17.65
N ALA A 204 -9.22 -0.63 16.58
CA ALA A 204 -8.64 0.70 16.53
C ALA A 204 -9.22 1.64 17.61
N ALA A 205 -10.49 1.49 17.96
CA ALA A 205 -11.13 2.27 19.02
C ALA A 205 -10.48 2.09 20.42
N LEU A 206 -9.65 1.03 20.60
CA LEU A 206 -8.89 0.82 21.84
C LEU A 206 -7.48 1.42 21.77
N ASP A 207 -7.05 1.89 20.61
CA ASP A 207 -5.75 2.55 20.46
C ASP A 207 -5.89 4.05 20.78
N PRO A 208 -5.00 4.63 21.62
CA PRO A 208 -5.05 6.05 21.96
C PRO A 208 -5.03 6.98 20.74
N ARG A 209 -4.44 6.52 19.61
CA ARG A 209 -4.38 7.28 18.36
C ARG A 209 -5.75 7.49 17.72
N PHE A 210 -6.66 6.51 17.85
CA PHE A 210 -7.96 6.49 17.18
C PHE A 210 -9.16 6.56 18.12
N ALA A 211 -8.92 6.67 19.43
CA ALA A 211 -9.98 6.61 20.44
C ALA A 211 -11.06 7.70 20.28
N GLU A 212 -10.71 8.84 19.68
CA GLU A 212 -11.63 9.96 19.45
C GLU A 212 -12.23 9.99 18.04
N ASP A 213 -11.82 9.09 17.14
CA ASP A 213 -12.23 9.11 15.72
C ASP A 213 -13.63 8.54 15.49
N GLY A 214 -14.27 7.93 16.50
CA GLY A 214 -15.62 7.38 16.42
C GLY A 214 -15.73 6.15 15.49
N LEU A 215 -14.64 5.44 15.25
CA LEU A 215 -14.60 4.25 14.42
C LEU A 215 -15.38 3.10 15.05
N ASP A 216 -16.14 2.36 14.24
CA ASP A 216 -16.84 1.16 14.72
C ASP A 216 -15.83 0.02 15.04
N PRO A 217 -16.24 -1.00 15.84
CA PRO A 217 -15.32 -2.04 16.33
C PRO A 217 -14.67 -2.92 15.26
N GLY A 218 -15.14 -2.88 14.01
CA GLY A 218 -14.56 -3.62 12.90
C GLY A 218 -13.34 -2.95 12.28
N TYR A 219 -13.04 -1.70 12.64
CA TYR A 219 -11.77 -1.06 12.32
C TYR A 219 -10.67 -1.58 13.24
N LEU A 220 -9.59 -2.05 12.65
CA LEU A 220 -8.42 -2.61 13.32
C LEU A 220 -7.19 -1.75 13.04
N THR A 221 -6.24 -1.78 13.96
CA THR A 221 -4.89 -1.22 13.79
C THR A 221 -3.88 -2.15 14.43
N THR A 222 -2.59 -1.92 14.22
CA THR A 222 -1.54 -2.74 14.85
C THR A 222 -1.45 -2.50 16.34
N VAL A 223 -1.29 -3.60 17.10
CA VAL A 223 -0.99 -3.53 18.53
C VAL A 223 0.28 -2.70 18.74
N PRO A 224 0.30 -1.74 19.68
CA PRO A 224 1.47 -0.91 19.91
C PRO A 224 2.73 -1.71 20.16
N GLY A 225 3.81 -1.35 19.46
CA GLY A 225 5.13 -1.98 19.60
C GLY A 225 5.31 -3.33 18.90
N THR A 226 4.37 -3.74 18.03
CA THR A 226 4.50 -5.01 17.29
C THR A 226 4.93 -4.82 15.83
N ARG A 227 4.97 -3.58 15.31
CA ARG A 227 5.26 -3.32 13.89
C ARG A 227 6.65 -3.79 13.47
N ASP A 228 7.66 -3.68 14.34
CA ASP A 228 9.01 -4.16 14.04
C ASP A 228 9.05 -5.68 13.81
N GLU A 229 8.27 -6.45 14.57
CA GLU A 229 8.27 -7.90 14.48
C GLU A 229 7.70 -8.39 13.14
N PHE A 230 6.63 -7.77 12.65
CA PHE A 230 5.96 -8.31 11.50
C PHE A 230 6.24 -7.56 10.18
N LEU A 231 6.77 -6.34 10.23
CA LEU A 231 7.04 -5.52 9.04
C LEU A 231 8.54 -5.39 8.71
N TYR A 232 9.40 -5.43 9.73
CA TYR A 232 10.82 -5.11 9.57
C TYR A 232 11.76 -6.30 9.83
N LYS A 233 11.46 -7.14 10.82
CA LYS A 233 12.31 -8.30 11.12
C LYS A 233 12.14 -9.44 10.10
N PRO A 234 13.19 -10.23 9.85
CA PRO A 234 14.49 -10.22 10.53
C PRO A 234 15.53 -9.25 9.95
N ALA A 235 15.15 -8.35 9.03
CA ALA A 235 16.07 -7.41 8.41
C ALA A 235 16.63 -6.39 9.41
N ARG A 236 17.72 -5.74 9.02
CA ARG A 236 18.25 -4.57 9.74
C ARG A 236 17.45 -3.34 9.36
N PHE A 237 17.07 -2.53 10.34
CA PHE A 237 16.29 -1.32 10.16
C PHE A 237 16.79 -0.20 11.08
N ASP A 238 16.40 1.03 10.76
CA ASP A 238 16.60 2.19 11.64
C ASP A 238 15.47 2.23 12.68
N PRO A 239 15.74 2.16 14.00
CA PRO A 239 14.72 2.25 15.02
C PRO A 239 13.88 3.55 14.98
N ALA A 240 14.45 4.65 14.46
CA ALA A 240 13.70 5.90 14.32
C ALA A 240 12.61 5.80 13.24
N LEU A 241 12.82 4.99 12.20
CA LEU A 241 11.79 4.69 11.20
C LEU A 241 10.61 3.95 11.83
N VAL A 242 10.88 2.90 12.61
CA VAL A 242 9.83 2.13 13.29
C VAL A 242 9.04 3.01 14.26
N ALA A 243 9.71 3.89 14.99
CA ALA A 243 9.04 4.83 15.89
C ALA A 243 8.15 5.84 15.15
N PHE A 244 8.59 6.31 13.98
CA PHE A 244 7.78 7.18 13.14
C PHE A 244 6.61 6.42 12.50
N ASP A 245 6.85 5.21 12.01
CA ASP A 245 5.85 4.32 11.45
C ASP A 245 4.75 3.99 12.47
N GLU A 246 5.11 3.61 13.70
CA GLU A 246 4.15 3.41 14.80
C GLU A 246 3.30 4.66 15.06
N LYS A 247 3.93 5.85 15.03
CA LYS A 247 3.24 7.12 15.25
C LYS A 247 2.27 7.47 14.12
N THR A 248 2.55 7.03 12.88
CA THR A 248 1.78 7.39 11.67
C THR A 248 0.91 6.26 11.16
N LYS A 249 0.85 5.13 11.88
CA LYS A 249 0.00 3.99 11.52
C LYS A 249 -1.45 4.40 11.31
N SER A 250 -2.17 3.63 10.51
CA SER A 250 -3.58 3.82 10.18
C SER A 250 -4.39 2.56 10.48
N THR A 251 -5.50 2.40 9.81
CA THR A 251 -6.48 1.36 10.02
C THR A 251 -6.58 0.38 8.84
N VAL A 252 -7.13 -0.79 9.12
CA VAL A 252 -7.65 -1.76 8.18
C VAL A 252 -8.94 -2.32 8.78
N THR A 253 -9.86 -2.86 7.99
CA THR A 253 -11.07 -3.46 8.56
C THR A 253 -10.96 -4.99 8.67
N ALA A 254 -11.70 -5.56 9.61
CA ALA A 254 -11.80 -7.02 9.74
C ALA A 254 -12.35 -7.67 8.46
N THR A 255 -13.28 -7.00 7.76
CA THR A 255 -13.86 -7.45 6.49
C THR A 255 -12.85 -7.43 5.34
N GLU A 256 -11.92 -6.49 5.31
CA GLU A 256 -10.80 -6.53 4.35
C GLU A 256 -9.93 -7.78 4.55
N LEU A 257 -9.53 -8.04 5.81
CA LEU A 257 -8.65 -9.17 6.14
C LEU A 257 -9.31 -10.53 5.93
N THR A 258 -10.64 -10.62 6.10
CA THR A 258 -11.41 -11.86 5.96
C THR A 258 -12.17 -11.99 4.65
N SER A 259 -11.96 -11.07 3.71
CA SER A 259 -12.64 -11.09 2.42
C SER A 259 -12.46 -12.44 1.71
N PRO A 260 -13.54 -13.01 1.13
CA PRO A 260 -13.47 -14.31 0.44
C PRO A 260 -12.45 -14.37 -0.70
N ARG A 261 -12.16 -13.25 -1.35
CA ARG A 261 -11.13 -13.12 -2.39
C ARG A 261 -9.75 -12.70 -1.83
N GLY A 262 -9.60 -12.63 -0.51
CA GLY A 262 -8.36 -12.27 0.16
C GLY A 262 -7.31 -13.39 0.14
N LEU A 263 -6.26 -13.22 0.95
CA LEU A 263 -5.02 -14.03 0.94
C LEU A 263 -5.22 -15.55 0.93
N LEU A 264 -6.31 -16.05 1.48
CA LEU A 264 -6.54 -17.49 1.64
C LEU A 264 -7.38 -18.15 0.53
N ASN A 265 -8.13 -17.39 -0.25
CA ASN A 265 -9.07 -17.91 -1.25
C ASN A 265 -9.08 -17.11 -2.54
N LEU A 266 -7.89 -16.77 -3.04
CA LEU A 266 -7.75 -16.03 -4.27
C LEU A 266 -8.18 -16.87 -5.49
N PRO A 267 -9.18 -16.42 -6.28
CA PRO A 267 -9.48 -17.04 -7.57
C PRO A 267 -8.28 -16.89 -8.52
N PRO A 268 -8.23 -17.64 -9.60
CA PRO A 268 -7.27 -17.37 -10.68
C PRO A 268 -7.37 -15.90 -11.10
N LEU A 269 -6.22 -15.25 -11.32
CA LEU A 269 -6.16 -13.90 -11.87
C LEU A 269 -6.25 -13.96 -13.41
N ASP A 270 -6.58 -12.82 -13.98
CA ASP A 270 -6.51 -12.60 -15.43
C ASP A 270 -5.85 -11.25 -15.71
N VAL A 271 -4.59 -11.16 -15.31
CA VAL A 271 -3.78 -9.95 -15.54
C VAL A 271 -3.44 -9.85 -17.02
N ARG A 272 -3.70 -8.68 -17.63
CA ARG A 272 -3.56 -8.44 -19.07
C ARG A 272 -2.52 -7.38 -19.41
N VAL A 273 -1.74 -6.96 -18.44
CA VAL A 273 -0.71 -5.93 -18.58
C VAL A 273 0.64 -6.44 -18.07
N PRO A 274 1.76 -5.86 -18.52
CA PRO A 274 3.09 -6.17 -18.01
C PRO A 274 3.13 -6.07 -16.50
N THR A 275 3.76 -7.03 -15.86
CA THR A 275 3.80 -7.17 -14.39
C THR A 275 5.23 -7.24 -13.89
N LEU A 276 5.55 -6.40 -12.90
CA LEU A 276 6.78 -6.50 -12.11
C LEU A 276 6.44 -6.98 -10.69
N LEU A 277 7.15 -7.99 -10.23
CA LEU A 277 7.10 -8.49 -8.86
C LEU A 277 8.30 -7.96 -8.09
N VAL A 278 8.08 -7.41 -6.89
CA VAL A 278 9.16 -6.92 -6.02
C VAL A 278 8.98 -7.44 -4.61
N VAL A 279 10.00 -8.13 -4.09
CA VAL A 279 10.00 -8.64 -2.71
C VAL A 279 11.31 -8.35 -2.02
N GLY A 280 11.30 -8.25 -0.70
CA GLY A 280 12.52 -8.24 0.11
C GLY A 280 13.01 -9.67 0.32
N SER A 281 14.31 -9.92 0.20
CA SER A 281 14.85 -11.27 0.40
C SER A 281 14.69 -11.77 1.85
N LEU A 282 14.41 -10.89 2.79
CA LEU A 282 14.12 -11.20 4.19
C LEU A 282 12.64 -10.99 4.56
N ASP A 283 11.75 -10.89 3.57
CA ASP A 283 10.31 -10.80 3.83
C ASP A 283 9.80 -12.13 4.40
N SER A 284 9.55 -12.15 5.70
CA SER A 284 9.10 -13.33 6.43
C SER A 284 7.64 -13.72 6.16
N GLN A 285 6.86 -12.82 5.56
CA GLN A 285 5.46 -13.09 5.23
C GLN A 285 5.33 -13.79 3.87
N VAL A 286 6.31 -13.63 3.00
CA VAL A 286 6.25 -14.02 1.58
C VAL A 286 7.28 -15.09 1.24
N CYS A 287 8.52 -14.97 1.71
CA CYS A 287 9.64 -15.79 1.28
C CYS A 287 9.84 -17.01 2.19
N LYS A 288 9.78 -18.22 1.61
CA LYS A 288 9.94 -19.48 2.35
C LYS A 288 11.30 -19.62 3.05
N GLU A 289 12.35 -18.99 2.50
CA GLU A 289 13.72 -19.05 3.03
C GLU A 289 13.84 -18.40 4.40
N ASN A 290 12.91 -17.53 4.79
CA ASN A 290 12.94 -16.83 6.06
C ASN A 290 12.11 -17.50 7.15
N PHE A 291 11.61 -18.68 6.88
CA PHE A 291 10.76 -19.43 7.80
C PHE A 291 11.45 -19.78 9.12
N ASP A 292 12.77 -20.09 9.06
CA ASP A 292 13.57 -20.42 10.23
C ASP A 292 14.13 -19.20 10.97
N ALA A 293 14.02 -18.00 10.37
CA ALA A 293 14.59 -16.77 10.91
C ALA A 293 13.68 -16.06 11.93
N ILE A 294 12.44 -16.51 12.14
CA ILE A 294 11.52 -15.93 13.13
C ILE A 294 11.78 -16.59 14.50
N PRO A 295 12.43 -15.87 15.44
CA PRO A 295 12.55 -16.36 16.79
C PRO A 295 11.18 -16.34 17.48
N THR A 296 10.64 -17.49 17.74
CA THR A 296 9.77 -17.69 18.88
C THR A 296 8.34 -17.13 18.91
N VAL A 297 7.50 -17.42 17.94
CA VAL A 297 6.10 -17.64 18.34
C VAL A 297 5.87 -19.11 18.75
N THR A 298 6.76 -20.02 18.39
CA THR A 298 6.53 -21.46 18.60
C THR A 298 7.68 -22.23 19.26
N GLY A 299 8.86 -21.65 19.46
CA GLY A 299 9.97 -22.38 20.13
C GLY A 299 10.44 -23.66 19.45
N GLY A 300 10.16 -23.85 18.16
CA GLY A 300 10.53 -25.08 17.47
C GLY A 300 10.51 -24.95 15.96
N GLY A 301 11.57 -25.40 15.30
CA GLY A 301 11.75 -25.45 13.85
C GLY A 301 10.66 -26.25 13.11
N ALA A 302 10.95 -26.74 11.90
CA ALA A 302 10.00 -27.39 10.97
C ALA A 302 8.93 -28.33 11.62
N GLY A 303 9.26 -28.98 12.73
CA GLY A 303 8.31 -29.81 13.48
C GLY A 303 7.16 -29.04 14.18
N ALA A 304 7.31 -27.74 14.44
CA ALA A 304 6.23 -26.93 15.02
C ALA A 304 5.19 -26.53 13.96
N VAL A 305 5.61 -26.42 12.72
CA VAL A 305 4.73 -26.17 11.56
C VAL A 305 3.87 -27.39 11.28
N ASP A 306 4.47 -28.59 11.29
CA ASP A 306 3.74 -29.85 11.15
C ASP A 306 2.72 -30.01 12.28
N ALA A 307 3.07 -29.65 13.52
CA ALA A 307 2.14 -29.66 14.65
C ALA A 307 1.01 -28.61 14.54
N LEU A 308 1.28 -27.45 13.94
CA LEU A 308 0.27 -26.40 13.69
C LEU A 308 -0.66 -26.78 12.53
N LEU A 309 -0.15 -27.51 11.54
CA LEU A 309 -0.90 -27.96 10.38
C LEU A 309 -1.65 -29.29 10.62
N ALA A 310 -1.18 -30.13 11.54
CA ALA A 310 -1.79 -31.43 11.86
C ALA A 310 -3.30 -31.38 12.15
N PRO A 311 -3.87 -30.39 12.88
CA PRO A 311 -5.32 -30.26 13.05
C PRO A 311 -6.09 -29.97 11.77
N PHE A 312 -5.41 -29.45 10.73
CA PHE A 312 -6.01 -29.06 9.44
C PHE A 312 -5.83 -30.13 8.36
N GLU A 313 -4.98 -31.13 8.59
CA GLU A 313 -4.76 -32.23 7.63
C GLU A 313 -6.01 -33.11 7.46
N ASP A 314 -6.81 -33.29 8.52
CA ASP A 314 -8.03 -34.09 8.54
C ASP A 314 -9.33 -33.27 8.46
N ALA A 315 -9.27 -31.93 8.41
CA ALA A 315 -10.46 -31.09 8.32
C ALA A 315 -11.11 -31.20 6.93
N PRO A 316 -12.43 -31.41 6.80
CA PRO A 316 -13.13 -31.43 5.52
C PRO A 316 -13.22 -30.01 4.97
N LEU A 317 -12.18 -29.58 4.28
CA LEU A 317 -12.07 -28.23 3.74
C LEU A 317 -12.47 -28.23 2.26
N PRO A 318 -13.27 -27.25 1.76
CA PRO A 318 -13.88 -27.25 0.43
C PRO A 318 -12.91 -27.01 -0.75
N LEU A 319 -11.58 -26.99 -0.54
CA LEU A 319 -10.57 -26.87 -1.60
C LEU A 319 -9.59 -28.06 -1.57
N PRO A 320 -9.00 -28.45 -2.72
CA PRO A 320 -7.98 -29.48 -2.74
C PRO A 320 -6.83 -29.15 -1.79
N GLN A 321 -6.57 -30.02 -0.85
CA GLN A 321 -5.60 -29.91 0.24
C GLN A 321 -4.20 -29.53 -0.27
N GLN A 322 -3.79 -30.06 -1.42
CA GLN A 322 -2.51 -29.76 -2.07
C GLN A 322 -2.33 -28.29 -2.50
N VAL A 323 -3.42 -27.62 -2.90
CA VAL A 323 -3.38 -26.21 -3.30
C VAL A 323 -3.23 -25.30 -2.08
N ARG A 324 -3.73 -25.70 -0.93
CA ARG A 324 -3.63 -24.94 0.33
C ARG A 324 -2.24 -25.03 0.95
N LEU A 325 -1.68 -26.23 1.03
CA LEU A 325 -0.35 -26.45 1.62
C LEU A 325 0.76 -25.80 0.80
N ALA A 326 0.69 -25.87 -0.53
CA ALA A 326 1.64 -25.19 -1.39
C ALA A 326 1.61 -23.65 -1.23
N ARG A 327 0.43 -23.07 -0.96
CA ARG A 327 0.28 -21.62 -0.74
C ARG A 327 0.75 -21.17 0.65
N LEU A 328 0.72 -22.02 1.64
CA LEU A 328 1.19 -21.72 3.00
C LEU A 328 2.71 -21.87 3.15
N GLY A 329 3.40 -22.38 2.14
CA GLY A 329 4.86 -22.56 2.17
C GLY A 329 5.66 -21.31 1.82
N GLY A 330 5.00 -20.22 1.38
CA GLY A 330 5.68 -19.04 0.85
C GLY A 330 6.29 -19.25 -0.54
N ALA A 331 6.74 -18.18 -1.16
CA ALA A 331 7.41 -18.20 -2.45
C ALA A 331 8.92 -18.50 -2.32
N ASP A 332 9.50 -19.02 -3.39
CA ASP A 332 10.96 -19.12 -3.50
C ASP A 332 11.55 -17.79 -3.94
N CYS A 333 12.11 -17.05 -2.99
CA CYS A 333 12.73 -15.74 -3.22
C CYS A 333 14.27 -15.85 -3.38
N SER A 334 14.79 -17.02 -3.73
CA SER A 334 16.25 -17.20 -3.91
C SER A 334 16.80 -16.51 -5.16
N SER A 335 15.94 -16.31 -6.18
CA SER A 335 16.27 -15.55 -7.38
C SER A 335 15.01 -14.97 -8.06
N PRO A 336 15.15 -13.94 -8.92
CA PRO A 336 14.04 -13.45 -9.74
C PRO A 336 13.37 -14.55 -10.57
N GLU A 337 14.14 -15.47 -11.12
CA GLU A 337 13.63 -16.57 -11.97
C GLU A 337 12.76 -17.53 -11.17
N THR A 338 13.13 -17.87 -9.92
CA THR A 338 12.35 -18.75 -9.06
C THR A 338 11.05 -18.07 -8.61
N LEU A 339 11.09 -16.77 -8.31
CA LEU A 339 9.92 -15.97 -7.99
C LEU A 339 8.95 -15.89 -9.18
N ILE A 340 9.45 -15.61 -10.38
CA ILE A 340 8.66 -15.60 -11.61
C ILE A 340 8.03 -16.97 -11.85
N ALA A 341 8.81 -18.04 -11.74
CA ALA A 341 8.31 -19.41 -11.96
C ALA A 341 7.19 -19.77 -10.97
N TYR A 342 7.27 -19.27 -9.73
CA TYR A 342 6.24 -19.45 -8.72
C TYR A 342 4.96 -18.64 -9.04
N GLU A 343 5.09 -17.35 -9.35
CA GLU A 343 3.96 -16.43 -9.47
C GLU A 343 3.26 -16.45 -10.85
N ARG A 344 4.00 -16.62 -11.96
CA ARG A 344 3.45 -16.54 -13.31
C ARG A 344 2.20 -17.42 -13.54
N PRO A 345 2.14 -18.67 -13.06
CA PRO A 345 0.94 -19.51 -13.20
C PRO A 345 -0.31 -18.94 -12.53
N HIS A 346 -0.13 -18.06 -11.54
CA HIS A 346 -1.22 -17.46 -10.77
C HIS A 346 -1.74 -16.15 -11.38
N LEU A 347 -0.96 -15.50 -12.24
CA LEU A 347 -1.33 -14.23 -12.88
C LEU A 347 -2.28 -14.42 -14.06
N GLY A 348 -2.49 -15.65 -14.51
CA GLY A 348 -3.40 -15.99 -15.59
C GLY A 348 -2.72 -16.11 -16.96
N PRO A 349 -3.47 -16.60 -17.98
CA PRO A 349 -2.90 -16.94 -19.28
C PRO A 349 -2.59 -15.72 -20.15
N HIS A 350 -3.14 -14.55 -19.86
CA HIS A 350 -3.06 -13.38 -20.72
C HIS A 350 -2.00 -12.37 -20.27
N VAL A 351 -1.28 -12.61 -19.17
CA VAL A 351 -0.19 -11.71 -18.72
C VAL A 351 0.92 -11.68 -19.80
N PRO A 352 1.22 -10.51 -20.40
CA PRO A 352 2.13 -10.44 -21.53
C PRO A 352 3.60 -10.68 -21.12
N SER A 353 4.01 -10.11 -19.99
CA SER A 353 5.34 -10.32 -19.40
C SER A 353 5.26 -10.32 -17.87
N VAL A 354 6.17 -11.07 -17.25
CA VAL A 354 6.38 -11.07 -15.80
C VAL A 354 7.87 -10.94 -15.56
N ASP A 355 8.25 -9.88 -14.90
CA ASP A 355 9.61 -9.62 -14.44
C ASP A 355 9.62 -9.62 -12.90
N ALA A 356 10.79 -9.78 -12.29
CA ALA A 356 10.92 -9.75 -10.84
C ALA A 356 12.21 -9.05 -10.39
N PHE A 357 12.12 -8.39 -9.23
CA PHE A 357 13.26 -7.83 -8.53
C PHE A 357 13.21 -8.25 -7.06
N ILE A 358 14.31 -8.76 -6.54
CA ILE A 358 14.45 -9.13 -5.13
C ILE A 358 15.43 -8.16 -4.48
N LEU A 359 14.95 -7.38 -3.50
CA LEU A 359 15.78 -6.42 -2.78
C LEU A 359 16.60 -7.17 -1.71
N PRO A 360 17.93 -7.24 -1.84
CA PRO A 360 18.75 -8.02 -0.91
C PRO A 360 18.68 -7.47 0.51
N GLY A 361 18.47 -8.35 1.50
CA GLY A 361 18.47 -7.97 2.92
C GLY A 361 17.29 -7.11 3.37
N ALA A 362 16.31 -6.89 2.50
CA ALA A 362 15.13 -6.07 2.80
C ALA A 362 14.00 -6.88 3.43
N PRO A 363 13.23 -6.26 4.33
CA PRO A 363 12.06 -6.86 4.99
C PRO A 363 10.79 -6.76 4.14
N HIS A 364 9.63 -6.99 4.78
CA HIS A 364 8.32 -6.74 4.19
C HIS A 364 8.13 -5.27 3.78
N ASP A 365 8.52 -4.33 4.64
CA ASP A 365 8.46 -2.90 4.37
C ASP A 365 9.65 -2.43 3.54
N LEU A 366 9.52 -2.59 2.22
CA LEU A 366 10.58 -2.28 1.24
C LEU A 366 11.00 -0.80 1.25
N ASN A 367 10.02 0.12 1.38
CA ASN A 367 10.30 1.56 1.34
C ASN A 367 11.17 2.02 2.52
N GLN A 368 11.13 1.31 3.64
CA GLN A 368 11.90 1.59 4.85
C GLN A 368 13.17 0.73 4.96
N ALA A 369 13.49 -0.08 3.93
CA ALA A 369 14.75 -0.81 3.89
C ALA A 369 15.95 0.13 3.81
N LEU A 370 17.09 -0.26 4.39
CA LEU A 370 18.30 0.54 4.39
C LEU A 370 18.87 0.81 2.97
N ASN A 371 18.46 0.02 2.00
CA ASN A 371 18.81 0.11 0.59
C ASN A 371 17.56 0.28 -0.31
N ALA A 372 16.52 0.96 0.19
CA ALA A 372 15.27 1.16 -0.55
C ALA A 372 15.47 1.84 -1.91
N GLU A 373 16.47 2.73 -2.04
CA GLU A 373 16.77 3.44 -3.28
C GLU A 373 17.13 2.49 -4.44
N ASP A 374 17.71 1.31 -4.15
CA ASP A 374 18.02 0.30 -5.19
C ASP A 374 16.73 -0.21 -5.85
N TYR A 375 15.70 -0.49 -5.04
CA TYR A 375 14.42 -0.94 -5.57
C TYR A 375 13.64 0.21 -6.23
N PHE A 376 13.72 1.43 -5.71
CA PHE A 376 13.11 2.60 -6.35
C PHE A 376 13.65 2.79 -7.77
N THR A 377 14.96 2.67 -7.91
CA THR A 377 15.63 2.75 -9.22
C THR A 377 15.17 1.61 -10.14
N ALA A 378 15.23 0.36 -9.66
CA ALA A 378 14.84 -0.81 -10.45
C ALA A 378 13.39 -0.73 -10.95
N VAL A 379 12.45 -0.28 -10.11
CA VAL A 379 11.05 -0.14 -10.50
C VAL A 379 10.86 0.97 -11.53
N ASN A 380 11.46 2.15 -11.31
CA ASN A 380 11.31 3.26 -12.24
C ASN A 380 11.97 2.99 -13.60
N ASP A 381 13.12 2.32 -13.63
CA ASP A 381 13.79 1.90 -14.87
C ASP A 381 12.94 0.85 -15.61
N TRP A 382 12.35 -0.11 -14.90
CA TRP A 382 11.45 -1.09 -15.50
C TRP A 382 10.20 -0.44 -16.10
N ILE A 383 9.58 0.52 -15.38
CA ILE A 383 8.42 1.27 -15.89
C ILE A 383 8.80 2.00 -17.17
N ALA A 384 9.91 2.76 -17.16
CA ALA A 384 10.38 3.48 -18.36
C ALA A 384 10.56 2.52 -19.55
N ALA A 385 11.27 1.40 -19.36
CA ALA A 385 11.52 0.43 -20.40
C ALA A 385 10.23 -0.29 -20.91
N THR A 386 9.19 -0.37 -20.08
CA THR A 386 7.95 -1.10 -20.39
C THR A 386 6.92 -0.20 -21.06
N ILE A 387 6.78 1.06 -20.61
CA ILE A 387 5.76 1.99 -21.09
C ILE A 387 6.13 2.62 -22.44
N ASP A 388 7.41 2.74 -22.75
CA ASP A 388 7.92 3.34 -24.00
C ASP A 388 8.00 2.32 -25.17
N ARG A 389 7.58 1.09 -24.95
CA ARG A 389 7.48 0.04 -25.98
C ARG A 389 6.09 0.06 -26.62
#